data_7c70686ab6d70716d994277ebc577057
#
_entry.id   7c70686ab6d70716d994277ebc577057
#
_cell.length_a   1.000
_cell.length_b   1.000
_cell.length_c   1.000
_cell.angle_alpha   90.00
_cell.angle_beta   90.00
_cell.angle_gamma   90.00
#
_symmetry.space_group_name_H-M   'P 1'
#
loop_
_entity.id
_entity.type
_entity.pdbx_description
1 polymer ?
#
loop_
_entity_poly.entity_id
_entity_poly.type
_entity_poly.pdbx_seq_one_letter_code
_entity_poly.pdbx_strand_id
1 'polypeptide(L)'
;MITYPRWLDRDTGKEPVLRLLGIGNAGVNIADRIAVRASLPLETVALNSDQQSLNASVASQKTALGPMTTHGLGASGDPEMGLEAARESMSEMRQSVQGADVVFLCAGLGGGTGSTATPQLAELARANGSLVIAVVTSPFQFEGRRRSQQAKDAMASIARHADAVVHFENDRMAEIVAPRTEAEETFAACDDILFRSVASLTRLISCPGPMAVAVPDLLGVLRGEGGAFLFGSGEADGGNRAHEALEQALRSPLLERGKLLHEARKVLVHLSGPRSLAFAEVAAIMQEISRSTSPTALLHLGVSVARDESAPLIVTLIGHCGTASHGEKAASIPAAEPVRSSPPTLVAEESVPPTPSASTVSEQAPSKVIPLKVKQENLPLDPIDRGRFEKVEPTIVEGEDLDVPTFLRRKLKR
;
A
#
# COMPACT_ATOMS: atom_id res chain seq x y z
N MET A 1 -5.49 -10.06 22.95
CA MET A 1 -4.70 -9.29 23.91
C MET A 1 -4.03 -8.17 23.15
N ILE A 2 -4.28 -6.90 23.46
CA ILE A 2 -3.67 -5.76 22.76
C ILE A 2 -2.25 -5.65 23.33
N THR A 3 -1.24 -5.92 22.47
CA THR A 3 0.16 -5.70 22.85
C THR A 3 0.43 -4.22 22.64
N TYR A 4 0.67 -3.48 23.70
CA TYR A 4 1.04 -2.07 23.61
C TYR A 4 2.49 -1.94 23.16
N PRO A 5 2.81 -0.94 22.33
CA PRO A 5 4.19 -0.66 21.93
C PRO A 5 5.08 -0.36 23.15
N ARG A 6 6.32 -0.84 23.12
CA ARG A 6 7.29 -0.69 24.25
C ARG A 6 7.55 0.76 24.68
N TRP A 7 7.39 1.72 23.76
CA TRP A 7 7.64 3.13 24.07
C TRP A 7 6.56 3.78 24.92
N LEU A 8 5.35 3.20 25.01
CA LEU A 8 4.29 3.64 25.95
C LEU A 8 4.63 3.32 27.39
N ASP A 9 5.43 2.26 27.64
CA ASP A 9 5.85 1.87 28.99
C ASP A 9 7.09 2.65 29.46
N ARG A 10 7.67 3.48 28.60
CA ARG A 10 8.84 4.29 28.97
C ARG A 10 8.40 5.60 29.60
N ASP A 11 8.42 5.64 30.91
CA ASP A 11 8.30 6.86 31.76
C ASP A 11 9.51 7.82 31.60
N THR A 12 10.10 7.85 30.39
CA THR A 12 11.41 8.51 30.14
C THR A 12 11.27 9.90 29.57
N GLY A 13 10.08 10.40 29.30
CA GLY A 13 9.88 11.72 28.65
C GLY A 13 10.52 11.85 27.27
N LYS A 14 10.96 10.74 26.66
CA LYS A 14 11.62 10.70 25.38
C LYS A 14 10.60 10.64 24.25
N GLU A 15 10.70 11.55 23.29
CA GLU A 15 9.86 11.51 22.08
C GLU A 15 10.07 10.19 21.33
N PRO A 16 9.00 9.60 20.75
CA PRO A 16 9.12 8.35 19.98
C PRO A 16 9.94 8.56 18.71
N VAL A 17 10.77 7.58 18.37
CA VAL A 17 11.49 7.55 17.10
C VAL A 17 10.55 7.05 16.00
N LEU A 18 10.19 7.96 15.11
CA LEU A 18 9.30 7.69 13.98
C LEU A 18 10.13 7.46 12.71
N ARG A 19 9.84 6.39 12.01
CA ARG A 19 10.52 6.07 10.75
C ARG A 19 9.53 5.71 9.65
N LEU A 20 9.75 6.28 8.47
CA LEU A 20 9.01 5.96 7.26
C LEU A 20 9.89 5.15 6.31
N LEU A 21 9.42 4.00 5.91
CA LEU A 21 10.03 3.16 4.91
C LEU A 21 9.21 3.26 3.61
N GLY A 22 9.79 3.86 2.59
CA GLY A 22 9.25 3.91 1.23
C GLY A 22 9.72 2.69 0.44
N ILE A 23 8.80 1.80 0.03
CA ILE A 23 9.12 0.49 -0.52
C ILE A 23 8.65 0.40 -1.97
N GLY A 24 9.59 0.11 -2.88
CA GLY A 24 9.35 0.14 -4.33
C GLY A 24 9.15 1.57 -4.85
N ASN A 25 8.94 1.74 -6.16
CA ASN A 25 8.92 3.06 -6.78
C ASN A 25 7.87 4.00 -6.16
N ALA A 26 6.63 3.55 -6.00
CA ALA A 26 5.58 4.37 -5.41
C ALA A 26 5.87 4.76 -3.95
N GLY A 27 6.36 3.81 -3.14
CA GLY A 27 6.72 4.09 -1.75
C GLY A 27 7.91 5.06 -1.62
N VAL A 28 8.92 4.93 -2.47
CA VAL A 28 10.07 5.85 -2.53
C VAL A 28 9.62 7.26 -2.88
N ASN A 29 8.72 7.43 -3.86
CA ASN A 29 8.17 8.76 -4.20
C ASN A 29 7.48 9.42 -3.00
N ILE A 30 6.74 8.66 -2.18
CA ILE A 30 6.10 9.17 -0.97
C ILE A 30 7.16 9.58 0.06
N ALA A 31 8.20 8.75 0.27
CA ALA A 31 9.29 9.07 1.19
C ALA A 31 10.01 10.34 0.79
N ASP A 32 10.28 10.53 -0.50
CA ASP A 32 10.93 11.72 -1.05
C ASP A 32 10.09 12.98 -0.86
N ARG A 33 8.77 12.90 -1.11
CA ARG A 33 7.88 14.04 -0.87
C ARG A 33 7.86 14.45 0.60
N ILE A 34 7.89 13.48 1.51
CA ILE A 34 7.95 13.75 2.95
C ILE A 34 9.29 14.35 3.33
N ALA A 35 10.39 13.82 2.82
CA ALA A 35 11.72 14.34 3.08
C ALA A 35 11.88 15.81 2.64
N VAL A 36 11.26 16.20 1.52
CA VAL A 36 11.35 17.57 0.98
C VAL A 36 10.39 18.54 1.65
N ARG A 37 9.14 18.12 1.91
CA ARG A 37 8.06 19.03 2.30
C ARG A 37 7.78 19.10 3.79
N ALA A 38 8.16 18.07 4.54
CA ALA A 38 7.75 17.97 5.94
C ALA A 38 8.88 18.35 6.89
N SER A 39 8.67 19.42 7.67
CA SER A 39 9.43 19.68 8.91
C SER A 39 8.91 18.77 10.04
N LEU A 40 8.89 17.45 9.79
CA LEU A 40 8.40 16.46 10.75
C LEU A 40 9.57 15.69 11.37
N PRO A 41 9.48 15.27 12.62
CA PRO A 41 10.46 14.40 13.26
C PRO A 41 10.33 12.96 12.74
N LEU A 42 10.56 12.75 11.45
CA LEU A 42 10.35 11.50 10.76
C LEU A 42 11.57 11.14 9.91
N GLU A 43 12.26 10.06 10.28
CA GLU A 43 13.36 9.53 9.48
C GLU A 43 12.80 8.83 8.24
N THR A 44 13.36 9.10 7.06
CA THR A 44 12.92 8.50 5.80
C THR A 44 13.95 7.50 5.29
N VAL A 45 13.49 6.32 4.91
CA VAL A 45 14.31 5.25 4.32
C VAL A 45 13.67 4.81 3.00
N ALA A 46 14.43 4.86 1.92
CA ALA A 46 14.01 4.34 0.62
C ALA A 46 14.53 2.90 0.43
N LEU A 47 13.63 1.96 0.17
CA LEU A 47 13.98 0.56 -0.12
C LEU A 47 13.44 0.18 -1.49
N ASN A 48 14.32 -0.19 -2.41
CA ASN A 48 13.91 -0.57 -3.75
C ASN A 48 14.88 -1.57 -4.37
N SER A 49 14.39 -2.39 -5.29
CA SER A 49 15.22 -3.23 -6.16
C SER A 49 15.65 -2.51 -7.46
N ASP A 50 15.09 -1.34 -7.73
CA ASP A 50 15.46 -0.45 -8.83
C ASP A 50 16.48 0.59 -8.37
N GLN A 51 17.72 0.44 -8.86
CA GLN A 51 18.84 1.31 -8.49
C GLN A 51 18.66 2.73 -9.03
N GLN A 52 18.01 2.91 -10.18
CA GLN A 52 17.77 4.22 -10.76
C GLN A 52 16.84 5.04 -9.85
N SER A 53 15.76 4.44 -9.39
CA SER A 53 14.84 5.05 -8.42
C SER A 53 15.54 5.41 -7.12
N LEU A 54 16.39 4.52 -6.57
CA LEU A 54 17.15 4.81 -5.35
C LEU A 54 18.17 5.95 -5.53
N ASN A 55 18.82 6.02 -6.68
CA ASN A 55 19.79 7.09 -6.94
C ASN A 55 19.12 8.46 -6.98
N ALA A 56 17.93 8.54 -7.57
CA ALA A 56 17.13 9.76 -7.66
C ALA A 56 16.49 10.18 -6.33
N SER A 57 16.28 9.24 -5.40
CA SER A 57 15.64 9.50 -4.11
C SER A 57 16.45 10.48 -3.26
N VAL A 58 15.74 11.30 -2.47
CA VAL A 58 16.30 12.25 -1.48
C VAL A 58 16.09 11.77 -0.03
N ALA A 59 15.61 10.53 0.16
CA ALA A 59 15.45 9.93 1.47
C ALA A 59 16.78 9.93 2.25
N SER A 60 16.71 10.06 3.58
CA SER A 60 17.89 10.14 4.45
C SER A 60 18.74 8.87 4.44
N GLN A 61 18.11 7.72 4.21
CA GLN A 61 18.77 6.44 4.03
C GLN A 61 18.22 5.73 2.80
N LYS A 62 19.07 4.94 2.14
CA LYS A 62 18.72 4.19 0.92
C LYS A 62 19.21 2.76 1.05
N THR A 63 18.36 1.80 0.72
CA THR A 63 18.65 0.37 0.79
C THR A 63 18.29 -0.30 -0.53
N ALA A 64 19.29 -0.86 -1.21
CA ALA A 64 19.05 -1.68 -2.39
C ALA A 64 18.56 -3.07 -1.97
N LEU A 65 17.47 -3.54 -2.58
CA LEU A 65 16.91 -4.86 -2.35
C LEU A 65 17.31 -5.80 -3.48
N GLY A 66 17.94 -6.93 -3.13
CA GLY A 66 18.30 -7.98 -4.05
C GLY A 66 19.24 -7.53 -5.17
N PRO A 67 20.40 -6.91 -4.89
CA PRO A 67 21.31 -6.44 -5.93
C PRO A 67 21.84 -7.56 -6.81
N MET A 68 21.98 -8.77 -6.32
CA MET A 68 22.40 -9.94 -7.12
C MET A 68 21.23 -10.54 -7.90
N THR A 69 20.04 -10.56 -7.31
CA THR A 69 18.83 -11.11 -7.93
C THR A 69 18.31 -10.21 -9.06
N THR A 70 18.26 -8.89 -8.84
CA THR A 70 17.63 -7.94 -9.78
C THR A 70 18.63 -7.16 -10.63
N HIS A 71 19.91 -7.22 -10.30
CA HIS A 71 20.98 -6.41 -10.92
C HIS A 71 20.66 -4.91 -10.95
N GLY A 72 19.82 -4.43 -10.00
CA GLY A 72 19.39 -3.04 -9.93
C GLY A 72 18.33 -2.62 -10.97
N LEU A 73 17.77 -3.56 -11.72
CA LEU A 73 16.76 -3.30 -12.77
C LEU A 73 15.31 -3.39 -12.25
N GLY A 74 15.15 -3.60 -10.94
CA GLY A 74 13.84 -3.81 -10.35
C GLY A 74 13.30 -5.23 -10.54
N ALA A 75 12.18 -5.53 -9.87
CA ALA A 75 11.53 -6.85 -9.97
C ALA A 75 10.49 -6.94 -11.11
N SER A 76 10.38 -5.94 -11.98
CA SER A 76 9.53 -5.93 -13.19
C SER A 76 8.08 -6.40 -13.00
N GLY A 77 7.51 -6.21 -11.81
CA GLY A 77 6.16 -6.68 -11.46
C GLY A 77 6.08 -8.19 -11.17
N ASP A 78 7.21 -8.89 -11.12
CA ASP A 78 7.27 -10.30 -10.77
C ASP A 78 7.38 -10.47 -9.24
N PRO A 79 6.39 -11.13 -8.59
CA PRO A 79 6.39 -11.33 -7.15
C PRO A 79 7.44 -12.36 -6.71
N GLU A 80 7.80 -13.34 -7.53
CA GLU A 80 8.82 -14.33 -7.17
C GLU A 80 10.20 -13.67 -7.11
N MET A 81 10.56 -12.91 -8.15
CA MET A 81 11.78 -12.10 -8.16
C MET A 81 11.83 -11.09 -7.02
N GLY A 82 10.70 -10.41 -6.74
CA GLY A 82 10.61 -9.46 -5.63
C GLY A 82 10.78 -10.11 -4.26
N LEU A 83 10.25 -11.32 -4.09
CA LEU A 83 10.39 -12.11 -2.85
C LEU A 83 11.85 -12.57 -2.65
N GLU A 84 12.51 -13.01 -3.72
CA GLU A 84 13.91 -13.43 -3.66
C GLU A 84 14.83 -12.25 -3.36
N ALA A 85 14.60 -11.10 -4.01
CA ALA A 85 15.32 -9.85 -3.72
C ALA A 85 15.16 -9.41 -2.25
N ALA A 86 13.96 -9.52 -1.69
CA ALA A 86 13.72 -9.22 -0.29
C ALA A 86 14.43 -10.22 0.66
N ARG A 87 14.47 -11.50 0.30
CA ARG A 87 15.21 -12.52 1.08
C ARG A 87 16.71 -12.29 1.05
N GLU A 88 17.26 -11.96 -0.09
CA GLU A 88 18.69 -11.62 -0.24
C GLU A 88 19.08 -10.46 0.70
N SER A 89 18.22 -9.44 0.82
CA SER A 89 18.50 -8.24 1.60
C SER A 89 17.84 -8.23 3.00
N MET A 90 17.61 -9.40 3.59
CA MET A 90 16.92 -9.51 4.88
C MET A 90 17.68 -8.83 6.03
N SER A 91 19.00 -8.80 5.99
CA SER A 91 19.85 -8.15 7.00
C SER A 91 19.69 -6.62 6.95
N GLU A 92 19.71 -6.05 5.76
CA GLU A 92 19.55 -4.63 5.48
C GLU A 92 18.12 -4.16 5.83
N MET A 93 17.13 -4.96 5.49
CA MET A 93 15.73 -4.73 5.87
C MET A 93 15.57 -4.73 7.40
N ARG A 94 16.25 -5.61 8.11
CA ARG A 94 16.25 -5.63 9.58
C ARG A 94 16.88 -4.38 10.17
N GLN A 95 18.00 -3.92 9.60
CA GLN A 95 18.65 -2.67 10.02
C GLN A 95 17.74 -1.45 9.80
N SER A 96 16.99 -1.43 8.71
CA SER A 96 16.10 -0.31 8.37
C SER A 96 14.97 -0.10 9.39
N VAL A 97 14.54 -1.13 10.12
CA VAL A 97 13.50 -1.03 11.16
C VAL A 97 14.06 -0.91 12.57
N GLN A 98 15.37 -1.16 12.77
CA GLN A 98 15.98 -1.23 14.09
C GLN A 98 15.96 0.12 14.81
N GLY A 99 15.52 0.13 16.07
CA GLY A 99 15.50 1.31 16.93
C GLY A 99 14.32 2.28 16.67
N ALA A 100 13.44 2.00 15.71
CA ALA A 100 12.23 2.77 15.52
C ALA A 100 11.13 2.33 16.49
N ASP A 101 10.45 3.29 17.12
CA ASP A 101 9.29 3.03 17.98
C ASP A 101 8.00 2.92 17.14
N VAL A 102 7.89 3.71 16.08
CA VAL A 102 6.79 3.68 15.11
C VAL A 102 7.36 3.56 13.70
N VAL A 103 6.85 2.61 12.94
CA VAL A 103 7.25 2.38 11.54
C VAL A 103 6.06 2.58 10.61
N PHE A 104 6.17 3.56 9.73
CA PHE A 104 5.26 3.71 8.59
C PHE A 104 5.82 2.95 7.40
N LEU A 105 5.04 2.03 6.84
CA LEU A 105 5.38 1.29 5.62
C LEU A 105 4.58 1.85 4.46
N CYS A 106 5.23 2.58 3.56
CA CYS A 106 4.59 3.16 2.38
C CYS A 106 4.92 2.35 1.13
N ALA A 107 3.90 1.81 0.46
CA ALA A 107 4.10 0.99 -0.73
C ALA A 107 2.92 1.04 -1.70
N GLY A 108 3.20 1.02 -3.01
CA GLY A 108 2.23 0.66 -4.03
C GLY A 108 2.20 -0.85 -4.20
N LEU A 109 1.01 -1.43 -4.01
CA LEU A 109 0.78 -2.86 -4.16
C LEU A 109 0.48 -3.23 -5.62
N GLY A 110 0.65 -4.50 -5.96
CA GLY A 110 0.48 -5.01 -7.33
C GLY A 110 1.77 -5.02 -8.15
N GLY A 111 2.86 -4.44 -7.64
CA GLY A 111 4.21 -4.56 -8.20
C GLY A 111 5.01 -5.71 -7.55
N GLY A 112 6.19 -6.01 -8.09
CA GLY A 112 7.07 -7.05 -7.54
C GLY A 112 7.64 -6.67 -6.17
N THR A 113 8.38 -5.56 -6.08
CA THR A 113 9.09 -5.15 -4.85
C THR A 113 8.13 -4.73 -3.72
N GLY A 114 7.19 -3.79 -4.00
CA GLY A 114 6.28 -3.27 -2.99
C GLY A 114 5.40 -4.36 -2.36
N SER A 115 4.85 -5.27 -3.18
CA SER A 115 3.97 -6.33 -2.69
C SER A 115 4.67 -7.40 -1.87
N THR A 116 5.95 -7.63 -2.09
CA THR A 116 6.69 -8.74 -1.47
C THR A 116 7.58 -8.33 -0.30
N ALA A 117 8.23 -7.17 -0.39
CA ALA A 117 9.09 -6.67 0.69
C ALA A 117 8.29 -6.06 1.86
N THR A 118 7.13 -5.42 1.57
CA THR A 118 6.33 -4.77 2.63
C THR A 118 5.84 -5.73 3.71
N PRO A 119 5.27 -6.93 3.41
CA PRO A 119 4.87 -7.90 4.44
C PRO A 119 6.06 -8.35 5.31
N GLN A 120 7.23 -8.54 4.74
CA GLN A 120 8.43 -8.95 5.47
C GLN A 120 8.95 -7.84 6.38
N LEU A 121 8.93 -6.58 5.89
CA LEU A 121 9.26 -5.41 6.72
C LEU A 121 8.26 -5.22 7.86
N ALA A 122 6.98 -5.49 7.64
CA ALA A 122 5.96 -5.46 8.69
C ALA A 122 6.26 -6.50 9.77
N GLU A 123 6.63 -7.72 9.39
CA GLU A 123 7.04 -8.78 10.31
C GLU A 123 8.29 -8.39 11.11
N LEU A 124 9.33 -7.88 10.44
CA LEU A 124 10.57 -7.43 11.07
C LEU A 124 10.35 -6.27 12.05
N ALA A 125 9.55 -5.27 11.66
CA ALA A 125 9.23 -4.13 12.50
C ALA A 125 8.43 -4.55 13.74
N ARG A 126 7.44 -5.44 13.57
CA ARG A 126 6.68 -6.02 14.69
C ARG A 126 7.56 -6.83 15.62
N ALA A 127 8.47 -7.65 15.07
CA ALA A 127 9.43 -8.43 15.88
C ALA A 127 10.40 -7.51 16.66
N ASN A 128 10.73 -6.33 16.11
CA ASN A 128 11.50 -5.29 16.79
C ASN A 128 10.72 -4.62 17.94
N GLY A 129 9.40 -4.81 18.01
CA GLY A 129 8.50 -4.20 19.00
C GLY A 129 8.01 -2.80 18.60
N SER A 130 8.15 -2.43 17.34
CA SER A 130 7.64 -1.17 16.80
C SER A 130 6.13 -1.22 16.58
N LEU A 131 5.46 -0.08 16.69
CA LEU A 131 4.11 0.10 16.16
C LEU A 131 4.18 0.18 14.63
N VAL A 132 3.46 -0.69 13.93
CA VAL A 132 3.52 -0.81 12.47
C VAL A 132 2.24 -0.29 11.84
N ILE A 133 2.35 0.79 11.08
CA ILE A 133 1.26 1.39 10.31
C ILE A 133 1.60 1.28 8.82
N ALA A 134 0.89 0.44 8.09
CA ALA A 134 1.06 0.33 6.66
C ALA A 134 0.15 1.32 5.91
N VAL A 135 0.73 2.14 5.04
CA VAL A 135 0.02 3.07 4.17
C VAL A 135 0.23 2.61 2.74
N VAL A 136 -0.77 1.96 2.18
CA VAL A 136 -0.62 1.24 0.91
C VAL A 136 -1.65 1.65 -0.12
N THR A 137 -1.27 1.56 -1.40
CA THR A 137 -2.18 1.84 -2.52
C THR A 137 -2.46 0.59 -3.33
N SER A 138 -3.70 0.45 -3.81
CA SER A 138 -4.03 -0.52 -4.86
C SER A 138 -3.77 0.07 -6.24
N PRO A 139 -3.40 -0.78 -7.22
CA PRO A 139 -3.26 -0.35 -8.60
C PRO A 139 -4.59 0.12 -9.18
N PHE A 140 -4.53 0.93 -10.22
CA PHE A 140 -5.70 1.29 -11.02
C PHE A 140 -6.31 0.05 -11.70
N GLN A 141 -7.62 0.05 -11.92
CA GLN A 141 -8.32 -1.06 -12.59
C GLN A 141 -7.76 -1.33 -13.99
N PHE A 142 -7.33 -0.28 -14.72
CA PHE A 142 -6.73 -0.42 -16.05
C PHE A 142 -5.34 -1.07 -16.04
N GLU A 143 -4.65 -1.16 -14.89
CA GLU A 143 -3.36 -1.87 -14.76
C GLU A 143 -3.51 -3.40 -14.83
N GLY A 144 -4.72 -3.90 -14.76
CA GLY A 144 -5.10 -5.28 -15.04
C GLY A 144 -5.28 -6.17 -13.81
N ARG A 145 -5.98 -7.28 -14.05
CA ARG A 145 -6.43 -8.21 -12.98
C ARG A 145 -5.29 -8.86 -12.22
N ARG A 146 -4.15 -9.13 -12.90
CA ARG A 146 -2.98 -9.74 -12.25
C ARG A 146 -2.46 -8.83 -11.15
N ARG A 147 -2.25 -7.53 -11.43
CA ARG A 147 -1.77 -6.57 -10.43
C ARG A 147 -2.77 -6.40 -9.29
N SER A 148 -4.06 -6.33 -9.60
CA SER A 148 -5.12 -6.24 -8.57
C SER A 148 -5.12 -7.46 -7.65
N GLN A 149 -4.90 -8.67 -8.18
CA GLN A 149 -4.82 -9.88 -7.35
C GLN A 149 -3.57 -9.87 -6.48
N GLN A 150 -2.40 -9.54 -7.04
CA GLN A 150 -1.16 -9.42 -6.29
C GLN A 150 -1.29 -8.39 -5.14
N ALA A 151 -1.99 -7.28 -5.38
CA ALA A 151 -2.23 -6.27 -4.35
C ALA A 151 -3.10 -6.82 -3.21
N LYS A 152 -4.17 -7.57 -3.52
CA LYS A 152 -5.03 -8.22 -2.52
C LYS A 152 -4.28 -9.22 -1.65
N ASP A 153 -3.45 -10.06 -2.28
CA ASP A 153 -2.64 -11.07 -1.59
C ASP A 153 -1.59 -10.42 -0.67
N ALA A 154 -0.92 -9.38 -1.16
CA ALA A 154 0.03 -8.59 -0.39
C ALA A 154 -0.65 -7.90 0.80
N MET A 155 -1.83 -7.29 0.60
CA MET A 155 -2.60 -6.64 1.66
C MET A 155 -3.00 -7.63 2.76
N ALA A 156 -3.51 -8.81 2.39
CA ALA A 156 -3.83 -9.86 3.34
C ALA A 156 -2.60 -10.33 4.14
N SER A 157 -1.41 -10.32 3.51
CA SER A 157 -0.15 -10.65 4.19
C SER A 157 0.30 -9.53 5.13
N ILE A 158 0.24 -8.27 4.72
CA ILE A 158 0.57 -7.10 5.53
C ILE A 158 -0.32 -7.03 6.79
N ALA A 159 -1.63 -7.25 6.63
CA ALA A 159 -2.60 -7.17 7.72
C ALA A 159 -2.35 -8.18 8.85
N ARG A 160 -1.58 -9.25 8.62
CA ARG A 160 -1.20 -10.20 9.67
C ARG A 160 -0.12 -9.65 10.61
N HIS A 161 0.69 -8.71 10.15
CA HIS A 161 1.86 -8.21 10.86
C HIS A 161 1.75 -6.74 11.22
N ALA A 162 1.04 -5.92 10.42
CA ALA A 162 0.79 -4.53 10.73
C ALA A 162 -0.25 -4.36 11.84
N ASP A 163 -0.08 -3.34 12.67
CA ASP A 163 -1.05 -2.94 13.69
C ASP A 163 -2.23 -2.21 13.08
N ALA A 164 -2.00 -1.50 11.98
CA ALA A 164 -3.03 -0.85 11.19
C ALA A 164 -2.65 -0.83 9.71
N VAL A 165 -3.66 -0.95 8.83
CA VAL A 165 -3.48 -0.83 7.38
C VAL A 165 -4.39 0.27 6.87
N VAL A 166 -3.77 1.33 6.40
CA VAL A 166 -4.41 2.46 5.73
C VAL A 166 -4.35 2.18 4.23
N HIS A 167 -5.47 1.80 3.66
CA HIS A 167 -5.54 1.41 2.26
C HIS A 167 -6.20 2.47 1.40
N PHE A 168 -5.53 2.85 0.34
CA PHE A 168 -5.99 3.81 -0.66
C PHE A 168 -6.20 3.13 -2.01
N GLU A 169 -7.36 3.34 -2.61
CA GLU A 169 -7.65 2.89 -3.97
C GLU A 169 -7.30 4.01 -4.96
N ASN A 170 -6.35 3.75 -5.87
CA ASN A 170 -5.91 4.76 -6.85
C ASN A 170 -7.07 5.30 -7.68
N ASP A 171 -8.02 4.45 -8.07
CA ASP A 171 -9.20 4.88 -8.81
C ASP A 171 -10.01 5.95 -8.05
N ARG A 172 -10.24 5.74 -6.75
CA ARG A 172 -10.96 6.72 -5.90
C ARG A 172 -10.14 7.99 -5.68
N MET A 173 -8.82 7.89 -5.51
CA MET A 173 -7.98 9.08 -5.36
C MET A 173 -7.97 9.93 -6.62
N ALA A 174 -8.00 9.31 -7.80
CA ALA A 174 -8.02 10.02 -9.07
C ALA A 174 -9.34 10.78 -9.36
N GLU A 175 -10.43 10.46 -8.65
CA GLU A 175 -11.71 11.19 -8.79
C GLU A 175 -11.63 12.68 -8.39
N ILE A 176 -10.58 13.08 -7.64
CA ILE A 176 -10.34 14.50 -7.30
C ILE A 176 -9.98 15.32 -8.52
N VAL A 177 -9.34 14.68 -9.50
CA VAL A 177 -8.73 15.36 -10.64
C VAL A 177 -9.74 15.44 -11.78
N ALA A 178 -9.71 16.54 -12.52
CA ALA A 178 -10.59 16.69 -13.67
C ALA A 178 -10.32 15.60 -14.73
N PRO A 179 -11.35 15.10 -15.43
CA PRO A 179 -11.20 13.97 -16.39
C PRO A 179 -10.23 14.20 -17.55
N ARG A 180 -9.78 15.46 -17.76
CA ARG A 180 -8.83 15.84 -18.81
C ARG A 180 -7.45 16.24 -18.28
N THR A 181 -7.20 16.01 -17.00
CA THR A 181 -5.90 16.27 -16.37
C THR A 181 -4.84 15.31 -16.90
N GLU A 182 -3.61 15.76 -17.03
CA GLU A 182 -2.50 14.94 -17.46
C GLU A 182 -2.24 13.80 -16.46
N ALA A 183 -1.74 12.67 -16.96
CA ALA A 183 -1.50 11.51 -16.12
C ALA A 183 -0.52 11.82 -14.97
N GLU A 184 0.53 12.60 -15.26
CA GLU A 184 1.52 13.01 -14.26
C GLU A 184 0.89 13.82 -13.12
N GLU A 185 0.01 14.78 -13.44
CA GLU A 185 -0.71 15.55 -12.42
C GLU A 185 -1.66 14.68 -11.61
N THR A 186 -2.28 13.67 -12.24
CA THR A 186 -3.16 12.73 -11.54
C THR A 186 -2.38 11.90 -10.53
N PHE A 187 -1.23 11.34 -10.91
CA PHE A 187 -0.36 10.62 -10.00
C PHE A 187 0.17 11.54 -8.90
N ALA A 188 0.54 12.78 -9.24
CA ALA A 188 0.99 13.76 -8.26
C ALA A 188 -0.09 14.09 -7.22
N ALA A 189 -1.37 14.16 -7.63
CA ALA A 189 -2.50 14.37 -6.73
C ALA A 189 -2.73 13.17 -5.80
N CYS A 190 -2.63 11.94 -6.32
CA CYS A 190 -2.70 10.72 -5.51
C CYS A 190 -1.58 10.69 -4.47
N ASP A 191 -0.35 10.97 -4.87
CA ASP A 191 0.78 11.05 -3.95
C ASP A 191 0.62 12.13 -2.88
N ASP A 192 -0.03 13.27 -3.21
CA ASP A 192 -0.29 14.35 -2.24
C ASP A 192 -1.26 13.90 -1.14
N ILE A 193 -2.26 13.09 -1.46
CA ILE A 193 -3.16 12.50 -0.45
C ILE A 193 -2.38 11.59 0.49
N LEU A 194 -1.51 10.73 -0.05
CA LEU A 194 -0.68 9.84 0.75
C LEU A 194 0.28 10.63 1.64
N PHE A 195 0.93 11.66 1.08
CA PHE A 195 1.76 12.59 1.83
C PHE A 195 1.00 13.20 3.01
N ARG A 196 -0.19 13.79 2.76
CA ARG A 196 -1.02 14.40 3.80
C ARG A 196 -1.43 13.39 4.86
N SER A 197 -1.73 12.15 4.48
CA SER A 197 -2.10 11.08 5.41
C SER A 197 -0.97 10.74 6.37
N VAL A 198 0.23 10.50 5.86
CA VAL A 198 1.40 10.19 6.68
C VAL A 198 1.79 11.40 7.54
N ALA A 199 1.79 12.60 6.98
CA ALA A 199 2.11 13.81 7.70
C ALA A 199 1.14 14.07 8.86
N SER A 200 -0.16 13.85 8.65
CA SER A 200 -1.19 14.00 9.67
C SER A 200 -1.05 12.96 10.78
N LEU A 201 -0.82 11.69 10.43
CA LEU A 201 -0.57 10.63 11.41
C LEU A 201 0.72 10.88 12.22
N THR A 202 1.76 11.37 11.55
CA THR A 202 3.02 11.74 12.22
C THR A 202 2.80 12.87 13.22
N ARG A 203 2.11 13.95 12.84
CA ARG A 203 1.78 15.06 13.75
C ARG A 203 0.96 14.58 14.94
N LEU A 204 -0.03 13.75 14.70
CA LEU A 204 -0.90 13.21 15.74
C LEU A 204 -0.13 12.40 16.79
N ILE A 205 0.92 11.67 16.37
CA ILE A 205 1.74 10.85 17.27
C ILE A 205 2.85 11.68 17.94
N SER A 206 3.46 12.64 17.24
CA SER A 206 4.69 13.33 17.69
C SER A 206 4.46 14.73 18.24
N CYS A 207 3.32 15.37 17.97
CA CYS A 207 3.08 16.74 18.41
C CYS A 207 2.19 16.76 19.67
N PRO A 208 2.76 17.04 20.83
CA PRO A 208 1.96 17.20 22.04
C PRO A 208 1.05 18.41 21.91
N GLY A 209 -0.15 18.32 22.46
CA GLY A 209 -1.13 19.39 22.44
C GLY A 209 -1.98 19.40 23.70
N PRO A 210 -2.86 20.39 23.84
CA PRO A 210 -3.75 20.48 25.00
C PRO A 210 -4.75 19.32 25.08
N MET A 211 -4.99 18.63 23.95
CA MET A 211 -5.83 17.42 23.88
C MET A 211 -5.09 16.36 23.07
N ALA A 212 -4.31 15.54 23.75
CA ALA A 212 -3.58 14.45 23.11
C ALA A 212 -4.51 13.26 22.87
N VAL A 213 -4.40 12.66 21.68
CA VAL A 213 -5.06 11.38 21.39
C VAL A 213 -4.21 10.25 21.96
N ALA A 214 -4.81 9.41 22.76
CA ALA A 214 -4.12 8.24 23.28
C ALA A 214 -3.86 7.23 22.13
N VAL A 215 -2.68 6.60 22.14
CA VAL A 215 -2.33 5.61 21.10
C VAL A 215 -3.36 4.48 20.99
N PRO A 216 -3.93 3.96 22.09
CA PRO A 216 -5.01 2.98 21.99
C PRO A 216 -6.25 3.48 21.22
N ASP A 217 -6.61 4.76 21.36
CA ASP A 217 -7.75 5.35 20.66
C ASP A 217 -7.44 5.48 19.17
N LEU A 218 -6.24 5.95 18.81
CA LEU A 218 -5.75 5.97 17.43
C LEU A 218 -5.80 4.58 16.80
N LEU A 219 -5.24 3.58 17.48
CA LEU A 219 -5.27 2.20 16.98
C LEU A 219 -6.69 1.65 16.90
N GLY A 220 -7.56 2.02 17.84
CA GLY A 220 -8.98 1.63 17.83
C GLY A 220 -9.73 2.19 16.62
N VAL A 221 -9.31 3.35 16.10
CA VAL A 221 -9.84 3.94 14.85
C VAL A 221 -9.17 3.32 13.62
N LEU A 222 -7.84 3.15 13.62
CA LEU A 222 -7.09 2.64 12.47
C LEU A 222 -7.31 1.15 12.20
N ARG A 223 -7.59 0.34 13.23
CA ARG A 223 -7.83 -1.11 13.13
C ARG A 223 -9.25 -1.48 12.72
N GLY A 224 -10.04 -0.58 12.17
CA GLY A 224 -11.45 -0.81 11.85
C GLY A 224 -11.80 -2.24 11.41
N GLU A 225 -12.91 -2.76 11.94
CA GLU A 225 -13.40 -4.12 11.64
C GLU A 225 -14.03 -4.17 10.24
N GLY A 226 -13.18 -4.30 9.22
CA GLY A 226 -13.62 -4.68 7.87
C GLY A 226 -14.55 -3.69 7.17
N GLY A 227 -14.15 -2.46 6.99
CA GLY A 227 -14.86 -1.44 6.20
C GLY A 227 -13.89 -0.58 5.40
N ALA A 228 -14.40 0.36 4.62
CA ALA A 228 -13.56 1.32 3.90
C ALA A 228 -12.86 2.26 4.89
N PHE A 229 -11.57 2.48 4.69
CA PHE A 229 -10.82 3.50 5.41
C PHE A 229 -11.26 4.88 4.96
N LEU A 230 -11.54 5.75 5.91
CA LEU A 230 -11.93 7.13 5.71
C LEU A 230 -10.78 8.06 6.06
N PHE A 231 -10.42 8.91 5.13
CA PHE A 231 -9.41 9.93 5.34
C PHE A 231 -9.80 11.23 4.66
N GLY A 232 -9.70 12.32 5.38
CA GLY A 232 -9.83 13.67 4.86
C GLY A 232 -8.87 14.60 5.56
N SER A 233 -8.23 15.50 4.81
CA SER A 233 -7.39 16.55 5.36
C SER A 233 -7.60 17.83 4.60
N GLY A 234 -7.76 18.92 5.33
CA GLY A 234 -7.85 20.26 4.79
C GLY A 234 -7.00 21.23 5.58
N GLU A 235 -6.54 22.28 4.92
CA GLU A 235 -5.59 23.25 5.44
C GLU A 235 -6.05 24.66 5.02
N ALA A 236 -6.13 25.59 5.96
CA ALA A 236 -6.52 26.95 5.67
C ALA A 236 -5.94 27.95 6.68
N ASP A 237 -5.84 29.19 6.21
CA ASP A 237 -5.36 30.34 6.96
C ASP A 237 -6.42 31.44 7.03
N GLY A 238 -6.17 32.46 7.87
CA GLY A 238 -7.01 33.65 7.94
C GLY A 238 -8.21 33.54 8.88
N GLY A 239 -9.17 34.45 8.73
CA GLY A 239 -10.28 34.58 9.67
C GLY A 239 -11.39 33.53 9.55
N ASN A 240 -11.48 32.82 8.43
CA ASN A 240 -12.47 31.78 8.15
C ASN A 240 -11.85 30.38 8.08
N ARG A 241 -10.60 30.24 8.54
CA ARG A 241 -9.78 29.01 8.40
C ARG A 241 -10.46 27.75 8.92
N ALA A 242 -11.26 27.85 9.99
CA ALA A 242 -11.96 26.70 10.56
C ALA A 242 -12.96 26.09 9.59
N HIS A 243 -13.74 26.93 8.93
CA HIS A 243 -14.72 26.49 7.93
C HIS A 243 -14.04 25.98 6.65
N GLU A 244 -13.07 26.72 6.14
CA GLU A 244 -12.36 26.37 4.90
C GLU A 244 -11.56 25.07 5.03
N ALA A 245 -10.82 24.90 6.14
CA ALA A 245 -10.08 23.67 6.39
C ALA A 245 -11.00 22.45 6.55
N LEU A 246 -12.14 22.62 7.25
CA LEU A 246 -13.11 21.54 7.39
C LEU A 246 -13.77 21.21 6.04
N GLU A 247 -14.17 22.20 5.26
CA GLU A 247 -14.74 21.99 3.94
C GLU A 247 -13.79 21.25 3.01
N GLN A 248 -12.50 21.64 3.00
CA GLN A 248 -11.48 20.93 2.23
C GLN A 248 -11.31 19.48 2.71
N ALA A 249 -11.29 19.23 4.02
CA ALA A 249 -11.21 17.88 4.56
C ALA A 249 -12.41 17.01 4.13
N LEU A 250 -13.61 17.55 4.17
CA LEU A 250 -14.84 16.86 3.77
C LEU A 250 -14.91 16.59 2.26
N ARG A 251 -14.26 17.42 1.44
CA ARG A 251 -14.17 17.19 -0.02
C ARG A 251 -13.31 16.00 -0.42
N SER A 252 -12.61 15.38 0.53
CA SER A 252 -11.81 14.18 0.24
C SER A 252 -12.65 13.10 -0.46
N PRO A 253 -12.15 12.47 -1.55
CA PRO A 253 -12.85 11.40 -2.23
C PRO A 253 -13.05 10.17 -1.34
N LEU A 254 -12.15 9.97 -0.38
CA LEU A 254 -12.24 8.89 0.59
C LEU A 254 -13.34 9.10 1.64
N LEU A 255 -13.92 10.31 1.70
CA LEU A 255 -15.09 10.64 2.50
C LEU A 255 -16.37 10.76 1.68
N GLU A 256 -16.29 10.66 0.34
CA GLU A 256 -17.40 10.90 -0.59
C GLU A 256 -18.16 12.21 -0.28
N ARG A 257 -17.39 13.27 -0.10
CA ARG A 257 -17.90 14.60 0.32
C ARG A 257 -18.64 14.55 1.67
N GLY A 258 -18.12 13.76 2.59
CA GLY A 258 -18.68 13.64 3.95
C GLY A 258 -19.81 12.62 4.09
N LYS A 259 -20.34 12.05 3.01
CA LYS A 259 -21.43 11.06 3.08
C LYS A 259 -21.08 9.82 3.89
N LEU A 260 -19.85 9.33 3.74
CA LEU A 260 -19.39 8.13 4.46
C LEU A 260 -19.19 8.35 5.95
N LEU A 261 -19.14 9.59 6.45
CA LEU A 261 -19.07 9.88 7.88
C LEU A 261 -20.32 9.41 8.63
N HIS A 262 -21.49 9.38 7.97
CA HIS A 262 -22.70 8.83 8.56
C HIS A 262 -22.64 7.33 8.84
N GLU A 263 -21.82 6.61 8.06
CA GLU A 263 -21.64 5.17 8.20
C GLU A 263 -20.47 4.81 9.13
N ALA A 264 -19.67 5.82 9.52
CA ALA A 264 -18.52 5.62 10.38
C ALA A 264 -18.96 5.30 11.82
N ARG A 265 -18.38 4.24 12.39
CA ARG A 265 -18.58 3.87 13.80
C ARG A 265 -17.65 4.62 14.73
N LYS A 266 -16.44 4.92 14.27
CA LYS A 266 -15.43 5.65 15.00
C LYS A 266 -14.80 6.68 14.07
N VAL A 267 -14.71 7.90 14.53
CA VAL A 267 -14.07 9.00 13.80
C VAL A 267 -13.11 9.70 14.75
N LEU A 268 -11.88 9.86 14.30
CA LEU A 268 -10.88 10.67 14.95
C LEU A 268 -10.75 11.98 14.20
N VAL A 269 -10.93 13.06 14.92
CA VAL A 269 -10.74 14.43 14.46
C VAL A 269 -9.45 14.95 15.06
N HIS A 270 -8.49 15.33 14.23
CA HIS A 270 -7.26 15.95 14.69
C HIS A 270 -7.16 17.36 14.14
N LEU A 271 -7.00 18.33 15.03
CA LEU A 271 -6.79 19.73 14.70
C LEU A 271 -5.35 20.11 15.03
N SER A 272 -4.62 20.57 14.04
CA SER A 272 -3.26 21.09 14.20
C SER A 272 -3.22 22.54 13.75
N GLY A 273 -2.92 23.48 14.63
CA GLY A 273 -2.94 24.89 14.29
C GLY A 273 -1.95 25.71 15.14
N PRO A 274 -1.85 27.01 14.87
CA PRO A 274 -1.02 27.92 15.64
C PRO A 274 -1.54 28.08 17.10
N ARG A 275 -0.76 28.69 17.97
CA ARG A 275 -1.17 29.00 19.35
C ARG A 275 -2.41 29.87 19.44
N SER A 276 -2.69 30.64 18.37
CA SER A 276 -3.88 31.48 18.23
C SER A 276 -5.17 30.71 17.91
N LEU A 277 -5.14 29.35 17.85
CA LEU A 277 -6.34 28.54 17.64
C LEU A 277 -7.32 28.75 18.79
N ALA A 278 -8.47 29.34 18.47
CA ALA A 278 -9.49 29.66 19.45
C ALA A 278 -10.37 28.45 19.79
N PHE A 279 -10.79 28.32 21.04
CA PHE A 279 -11.74 27.27 21.45
C PHE A 279 -13.04 27.30 20.65
N ALA A 280 -13.50 28.49 20.23
CA ALA A 280 -14.69 28.66 19.40
C ALA A 280 -14.52 28.00 18.00
N GLU A 281 -13.32 28.03 17.42
CA GLU A 281 -13.02 27.36 16.15
C GLU A 281 -13.09 25.84 16.30
N VAL A 282 -12.48 25.31 17.39
CA VAL A 282 -12.56 23.88 17.73
C VAL A 282 -14.02 23.43 17.91
N ALA A 283 -14.79 24.19 18.66
CA ALA A 283 -16.20 23.88 18.92
C ALA A 283 -17.04 23.90 17.64
N ALA A 284 -16.82 24.88 16.75
CA ALA A 284 -17.54 24.99 15.48
C ALA A 284 -17.25 23.79 14.56
N ILE A 285 -15.97 23.37 14.45
CA ILE A 285 -15.56 22.20 13.66
C ILE A 285 -16.23 20.94 14.22
N MET A 286 -16.15 20.72 15.54
CA MET A 286 -16.72 19.53 16.17
C MET A 286 -18.24 19.48 16.07
N GLN A 287 -18.92 20.61 16.15
CA GLN A 287 -20.37 20.70 15.97
C GLN A 287 -20.78 20.27 14.56
N GLU A 288 -20.06 20.70 13.53
CA GLU A 288 -20.35 20.33 12.16
C GLU A 288 -20.07 18.85 11.86
N ILE A 289 -18.95 18.32 12.39
CA ILE A 289 -18.63 16.89 12.29
C ILE A 289 -19.67 16.04 13.01
N SER A 290 -20.10 16.45 14.22
CA SER A 290 -21.14 15.76 14.97
C SER A 290 -22.48 15.70 14.22
N ARG A 291 -22.81 16.73 13.41
CA ARG A 291 -24.00 16.73 12.54
C ARG A 291 -23.84 15.78 11.34
N SER A 292 -22.61 15.61 10.86
CA SER A 292 -22.29 14.79 9.69
C SER A 292 -22.06 13.33 10.03
N THR A 293 -21.97 12.96 11.32
CA THR A 293 -21.74 11.59 11.80
C THR A 293 -23.00 10.99 12.39
N SER A 294 -23.05 9.65 12.49
CA SER A 294 -24.13 8.96 13.20
C SER A 294 -24.17 9.37 14.67
N PRO A 295 -25.35 9.52 15.31
CA PRO A 295 -25.46 9.76 16.75
C PRO A 295 -24.81 8.71 17.64
N THR A 296 -24.58 7.51 17.09
CA THR A 296 -23.92 6.38 17.77
C THR A 296 -22.43 6.29 17.50
N ALA A 297 -21.89 7.17 16.62
CA ALA A 297 -20.48 7.19 16.30
C ALA A 297 -19.66 7.68 17.50
N LEU A 298 -18.54 6.99 17.76
CA LEU A 298 -17.57 7.41 18.76
C LEU A 298 -16.62 8.44 18.12
N LEU A 299 -16.66 9.68 18.64
CA LEU A 299 -15.80 10.75 18.18
C LEU A 299 -14.62 10.94 19.14
N HIS A 300 -13.41 10.84 18.62
CA HIS A 300 -12.17 11.19 19.32
C HIS A 300 -11.67 12.53 18.81
N LEU A 301 -11.33 13.43 19.71
CA LEU A 301 -10.75 14.74 19.36
C LEU A 301 -9.30 14.82 19.85
N GLY A 302 -8.41 15.15 18.92
CA GLY A 302 -7.04 15.55 19.23
C GLY A 302 -6.79 16.99 18.80
N VAL A 303 -6.09 17.76 19.62
CA VAL A 303 -5.67 19.12 19.28
C VAL A 303 -4.18 19.25 19.56
N SER A 304 -3.40 19.55 18.53
CA SER A 304 -1.98 19.86 18.62
C SER A 304 -1.72 21.31 18.26
N VAL A 305 -0.70 21.89 18.88
CA VAL A 305 -0.32 23.29 18.67
C VAL A 305 1.03 23.34 17.98
N ALA A 306 1.07 23.95 16.80
CA ALA A 306 2.31 24.18 16.07
C ALA A 306 3.23 25.16 16.81
N ARG A 307 4.54 24.98 16.67
CA ARG A 307 5.53 25.93 17.22
C ARG A 307 5.55 27.26 16.46
N ASP A 308 5.19 27.19 15.18
CA ASP A 308 5.13 28.36 14.28
C ASP A 308 3.73 29.00 14.37
N GLU A 309 3.70 30.29 14.67
CA GLU A 309 2.46 31.08 14.75
C GLU A 309 1.84 31.37 13.38
N SER A 310 2.63 31.26 12.31
CA SER A 310 2.17 31.38 10.94
C SER A 310 1.65 30.06 10.35
N ALA A 311 1.69 28.98 11.14
CA ALA A 311 1.22 27.69 10.68
C ALA A 311 -0.29 27.72 10.38
N PRO A 312 -0.72 27.11 9.28
CA PRO A 312 -2.12 27.01 8.95
C PRO A 312 -2.89 26.13 9.95
N LEU A 313 -4.19 26.28 10.01
CA LEU A 313 -5.06 25.32 10.66
C LEU A 313 -5.24 24.12 9.75
N ILE A 314 -4.87 22.94 10.25
CA ILE A 314 -5.05 21.67 9.55
C ILE A 314 -6.13 20.87 10.27
N VAL A 315 -7.17 20.49 9.55
CA VAL A 315 -8.22 19.58 10.01
C VAL A 315 -7.98 18.22 9.38
N THR A 316 -7.84 17.19 10.20
CA THR A 316 -7.70 15.81 9.71
C THR A 316 -8.82 14.94 10.27
N LEU A 317 -9.47 14.22 9.39
CA LEU A 317 -10.54 13.26 9.70
C LEU A 317 -10.06 11.86 9.35
N ILE A 318 -10.13 10.94 10.32
CA ILE A 318 -9.73 9.55 10.15
C ILE A 318 -10.86 8.68 10.69
N GLY A 319 -11.24 7.64 9.96
CA GLY A 319 -12.28 6.73 10.41
C GLY A 319 -12.37 5.46 9.60
N HIS A 320 -13.33 4.62 9.98
CA HIS A 320 -13.73 3.44 9.23
C HIS A 320 -15.23 3.36 9.12
N CYS A 321 -15.73 3.00 7.93
CA CYS A 321 -17.13 2.60 7.77
C CYS A 321 -17.37 1.27 8.49
N GLY A 322 -18.58 1.09 9.04
CA GLY A 322 -19.03 -0.22 9.48
C GLY A 322 -19.19 -1.17 8.28
N THR A 323 -19.19 -2.49 8.52
CA THR A 323 -19.31 -3.54 7.49
C THR A 323 -20.70 -3.64 6.80
N ALA A 324 -21.53 -2.61 6.82
CA ALA A 324 -22.85 -2.60 6.21
C ALA A 324 -22.83 -1.86 4.86
N SER A 325 -23.00 -2.64 3.80
CA SER A 325 -23.54 -2.28 2.48
C SER A 325 -22.74 -1.33 1.55
N HIS A 326 -21.60 -1.80 1.02
CA HIS A 326 -21.38 -1.54 -0.41
C HIS A 326 -21.15 -2.89 -1.09
N GLY A 327 -22.07 -3.21 -2.02
CA GLY A 327 -22.23 -4.52 -2.63
C GLY A 327 -21.03 -4.95 -3.45
N GLU A 328 -20.10 -5.60 -2.78
CA GLU A 328 -19.33 -6.70 -3.35
C GLU A 328 -19.26 -7.77 -2.26
N LYS A 329 -19.87 -8.91 -2.54
CA LYS A 329 -19.72 -10.11 -1.74
C LYS A 329 -18.24 -10.39 -1.53
N ALA A 330 -17.69 -9.92 -0.40
CA ALA A 330 -16.48 -10.52 0.14
C ALA A 330 -16.83 -12.00 0.32
N ALA A 331 -16.16 -12.86 -0.46
CA ALA A 331 -16.29 -14.30 -0.32
C ALA A 331 -15.98 -14.61 1.16
N SER A 332 -17.01 -14.95 1.90
CA SER A 332 -16.90 -15.45 3.25
C SER A 332 -15.97 -16.65 3.21
N ILE A 333 -14.77 -16.51 3.77
CA ILE A 333 -13.93 -17.64 4.11
C ILE A 333 -14.76 -18.43 5.12
N PRO A 334 -15.15 -19.68 4.84
CA PRO A 334 -15.87 -20.47 5.82
C PRO A 334 -14.95 -20.64 7.03
N ALA A 335 -15.44 -20.22 8.19
CA ALA A 335 -14.80 -20.50 9.47
C ALA A 335 -14.57 -22.01 9.54
N ALA A 336 -13.31 -22.42 9.71
CA ALA A 336 -12.98 -23.81 9.95
C ALA A 336 -13.74 -24.26 11.21
N GLU A 337 -14.67 -25.19 11.04
CA GLU A 337 -15.31 -25.86 12.16
C GLU A 337 -14.26 -26.50 13.06
N PRO A 338 -14.40 -26.43 14.39
CA PRO A 338 -13.49 -27.10 15.29
C PRO A 338 -13.62 -28.61 15.08
N VAL A 339 -12.55 -29.25 14.63
CA VAL A 339 -12.42 -30.69 14.55
C VAL A 339 -12.68 -31.27 15.95
N ARG A 340 -13.84 -31.89 16.13
CA ARG A 340 -14.13 -32.70 17.32
C ARG A 340 -13.24 -33.95 17.26
N SER A 341 -12.25 -33.98 18.12
CA SER A 341 -11.45 -35.17 18.38
C SER A 341 -12.34 -36.23 19.02
N SER A 342 -12.62 -37.29 18.28
CA SER A 342 -13.16 -38.53 18.81
C SER A 342 -12.02 -39.35 19.44
N PRO A 343 -12.24 -40.05 20.57
CA PRO A 343 -11.21 -40.84 21.22
C PRO A 343 -10.84 -42.10 20.42
N PRO A 344 -9.61 -42.62 20.54
CA PRO A 344 -9.18 -43.79 19.78
C PRO A 344 -9.80 -45.07 20.33
N THR A 345 -10.45 -45.80 19.47
CA THR A 345 -10.89 -47.20 19.74
C THR A 345 -9.71 -48.13 19.51
N LEU A 346 -9.30 -48.83 20.57
CA LEU A 346 -8.38 -49.96 20.56
C LEU A 346 -9.03 -51.09 19.77
N VAL A 347 -8.36 -51.58 18.72
CA VAL A 347 -8.62 -52.92 18.16
C VAL A 347 -7.26 -53.63 18.00
N ALA A 348 -7.30 -54.89 18.43
CA ALA A 348 -6.22 -55.80 18.75
C ALA A 348 -5.29 -56.20 17.60
N GLU A 349 -4.12 -56.64 18.02
CA GLU A 349 -3.08 -57.36 17.26
C GLU A 349 -3.61 -58.56 16.49
N GLU A 350 -3.13 -58.75 15.25
CA GLU A 350 -2.99 -60.07 14.66
C GLU A 350 -1.74 -60.14 13.74
N SER A 351 -0.82 -60.93 14.19
CA SER A 351 0.29 -61.73 13.69
C SER A 351 0.81 -61.57 12.25
N VAL A 352 2.14 -61.35 12.22
CA VAL A 352 3.09 -61.60 11.12
C VAL A 352 3.23 -63.10 10.88
N PRO A 353 3.49 -63.62 9.63
CA PRO A 353 4.80 -64.13 9.33
C PRO A 353 5.27 -63.95 7.85
N PRO A 354 6.42 -64.54 7.45
CA PRO A 354 7.67 -63.83 7.29
C PRO A 354 8.15 -63.79 5.81
N THR A 355 9.19 -62.98 5.62
CA THR A 355 10.04 -62.86 4.41
C THR A 355 10.60 -64.22 3.94
N PRO A 356 10.91 -64.37 2.64
CA PRO A 356 12.33 -64.63 2.35
C PRO A 356 12.91 -63.77 1.19
N SER A 357 14.15 -63.53 1.43
CA SER A 357 15.33 -63.13 0.70
C SER A 357 15.45 -63.37 -0.81
N ALA A 358 16.06 -62.35 -1.44
CA ALA A 358 17.25 -62.43 -2.30
C ALA A 358 17.16 -62.77 -3.79
N SER A 359 17.94 -61.99 -4.51
CA SER A 359 18.64 -62.20 -5.77
C SER A 359 17.85 -61.75 -7.01
N THR A 360 18.31 -60.93 -7.89
CA THR A 360 19.58 -60.84 -8.63
C THR A 360 19.49 -59.66 -9.58
N VAL A 361 20.63 -59.04 -9.80
CA VAL A 361 20.98 -58.08 -10.86
C VAL A 361 20.54 -58.57 -12.24
N SER A 362 19.94 -57.67 -13.05
CA SER A 362 20.02 -57.77 -14.50
C SER A 362 19.95 -56.36 -15.12
N GLU A 363 21.03 -56.00 -15.69
CA GLU A 363 21.34 -54.94 -16.60
C GLU A 363 20.59 -55.21 -17.93
N GLN A 364 19.85 -54.21 -18.44
CA GLN A 364 19.62 -54.07 -19.92
C GLN A 364 19.04 -52.71 -20.28
N ALA A 365 19.77 -52.05 -21.00
CA ALA A 365 19.80 -51.09 -22.12
C ALA A 365 18.51 -50.43 -22.68
N PRO A 366 18.63 -49.39 -23.50
CA PRO A 366 17.84 -48.13 -23.43
C PRO A 366 16.60 -48.20 -24.30
N SER A 367 15.50 -47.65 -23.80
CA SER A 367 14.26 -47.50 -24.56
C SER A 367 14.21 -46.18 -25.32
N LYS A 368 14.02 -46.36 -26.61
CA LYS A 368 13.80 -45.39 -27.69
C LYS A 368 13.01 -44.14 -27.29
N VAL A 369 13.63 -43.01 -27.55
CA VAL A 369 12.97 -41.71 -27.66
C VAL A 369 12.14 -41.70 -28.95
N ILE A 370 10.83 -41.59 -28.82
CA ILE A 370 9.91 -41.35 -29.95
C ILE A 370 9.84 -39.84 -30.14
N PRO A 371 10.23 -39.29 -31.33
CA PRO A 371 10.06 -37.87 -31.58
C PRO A 371 8.57 -37.57 -31.85
N LEU A 372 7.95 -36.80 -30.96
CA LEU A 372 6.66 -36.17 -31.26
C LEU A 372 6.88 -35.15 -32.37
N LYS A 373 6.39 -35.48 -33.56
CA LYS A 373 6.22 -34.52 -34.66
C LYS A 373 5.15 -33.53 -34.26
N VAL A 374 5.56 -32.35 -33.83
CA VAL A 374 4.67 -31.19 -33.70
C VAL A 374 4.29 -30.77 -35.10
N LYS A 375 3.04 -30.97 -35.48
CA LYS A 375 2.45 -30.48 -36.72
C LYS A 375 2.24 -28.98 -36.55
N GLN A 376 3.09 -28.18 -37.17
CA GLN A 376 2.95 -26.74 -37.23
C GLN A 376 1.79 -26.42 -38.18
N GLU A 377 0.61 -26.09 -37.64
CA GLU A 377 -0.49 -25.57 -38.45
C GLU A 377 -0.22 -24.11 -38.75
N ASN A 378 -0.05 -23.80 -40.03
CA ASN A 378 0.02 -22.42 -40.49
C ASN A 378 -1.36 -21.80 -40.37
N LEU A 379 -1.51 -20.83 -39.48
CA LEU A 379 -2.68 -19.96 -39.44
C LEU A 379 -2.71 -19.13 -40.74
N PRO A 380 -3.80 -19.17 -41.51
CA PRO A 380 -3.96 -18.27 -42.66
C PRO A 380 -4.15 -16.86 -42.09
N LEU A 381 -3.14 -16.00 -42.27
CA LEU A 381 -3.26 -14.59 -41.97
C LEU A 381 -3.96 -13.95 -43.19
N ASP A 382 -5.10 -13.31 -42.95
CA ASP A 382 -5.80 -12.50 -43.94
C ASP A 382 -4.89 -11.41 -44.49
N PRO A 383 -5.07 -11.01 -45.78
CA PRO A 383 -4.24 -9.98 -46.40
C PRO A 383 -4.35 -8.68 -45.62
N ILE A 384 -3.19 -8.06 -45.33
CA ILE A 384 -3.05 -6.87 -44.50
C ILE A 384 -3.82 -5.73 -45.16
N ASP A 385 -4.89 -5.33 -44.52
CA ASP A 385 -5.65 -4.12 -44.83
C ASP A 385 -4.90 -2.90 -44.29
N ARG A 386 -4.69 -1.86 -45.09
CA ARG A 386 -4.04 -0.61 -44.68
C ARG A 386 -4.90 0.26 -43.78
N GLY A 387 -6.13 -0.15 -43.50
CA GLY A 387 -7.03 0.57 -42.61
C GLY A 387 -7.29 2.04 -43.03
N ARG A 388 -7.04 2.99 -42.14
CA ARG A 388 -7.27 4.44 -42.38
C ARG A 388 -6.38 5.03 -43.50
N PHE A 389 -5.27 4.36 -43.87
CA PHE A 389 -4.29 4.86 -44.85
C PHE A 389 -4.51 4.35 -46.30
N GLU A 390 -5.60 3.64 -46.55
CA GLU A 390 -5.93 3.04 -47.83
C GLU A 390 -6.07 4.05 -49.00
N LYS A 391 -6.28 5.34 -48.68
CA LYS A 391 -6.47 6.45 -49.64
C LYS A 391 -5.32 7.46 -49.69
N VAL A 392 -4.18 7.17 -49.05
CA VAL A 392 -3.02 8.06 -49.00
C VAL A 392 -1.87 7.43 -49.80
N GLU A 393 -1.11 8.24 -50.54
CA GLU A 393 0.10 7.74 -51.23
C GLU A 393 1.08 7.18 -50.16
N PRO A 394 1.66 5.99 -50.43
CA PRO A 394 2.54 5.34 -49.48
C PRO A 394 3.82 6.15 -49.20
N THR A 395 4.21 6.28 -47.92
CA THR A 395 5.45 6.95 -47.57
C THR A 395 6.65 6.03 -47.75
N ILE A 396 7.32 6.18 -48.89
CA ILE A 396 8.49 5.35 -49.27
C ILE A 396 9.78 6.12 -48.95
N VAL A 397 10.61 5.60 -48.07
CA VAL A 397 11.96 6.12 -47.75
C VAL A 397 12.98 5.01 -47.97
N GLU A 398 14.00 5.30 -48.75
CA GLU A 398 15.06 4.33 -49.12
C GLU A 398 14.55 2.98 -49.68
N GLY A 399 13.36 2.97 -50.32
CA GLY A 399 12.76 1.79 -50.89
C GLY A 399 11.99 0.92 -49.91
N GLU A 400 11.71 1.40 -48.70
CA GLU A 400 10.85 0.78 -47.69
C GLU A 400 9.57 1.58 -47.50
N ASP A 401 8.43 0.89 -47.46
CA ASP A 401 7.12 1.49 -47.12
C ASP A 401 7.00 1.62 -45.63
N LEU A 402 6.98 2.87 -45.12
CA LEU A 402 6.92 3.17 -43.73
C LEU A 402 5.51 3.01 -43.09
N ASP A 403 4.48 2.92 -43.95
CA ASP A 403 3.09 2.73 -43.49
C ASP A 403 2.80 1.25 -43.14
N VAL A 404 3.75 0.37 -43.42
CA VAL A 404 3.67 -1.07 -43.06
C VAL A 404 4.51 -1.35 -41.80
N PRO A 405 3.99 -2.13 -40.84
CA PRO A 405 4.76 -2.51 -39.65
C PRO A 405 6.12 -3.14 -40.00
N THR A 406 7.15 -2.81 -39.21
CA THR A 406 8.56 -3.11 -39.50
C THR A 406 8.83 -4.60 -39.80
N PHE A 407 8.10 -5.51 -39.12
CA PHE A 407 8.23 -6.97 -39.33
C PHE A 407 7.62 -7.49 -40.63
N LEU A 408 6.82 -6.67 -41.35
CA LEU A 408 6.17 -7.01 -42.60
C LEU A 408 6.78 -6.29 -43.83
N ARG A 409 7.73 -5.36 -43.60
CA ARG A 409 8.37 -4.62 -44.69
C ARG A 409 9.21 -5.55 -45.55
N ARG A 410 8.84 -5.67 -46.82
CA ARG A 410 9.67 -6.32 -47.86
C ARG A 410 10.42 -5.24 -48.64
N LYS A 411 11.73 -5.38 -48.76
CA LYS A 411 12.50 -4.50 -49.65
C LYS A 411 11.96 -4.66 -51.09
N LEU A 412 11.50 -3.56 -51.66
CA LEU A 412 11.19 -3.50 -53.10
C LEU A 412 12.49 -3.77 -53.86
N LYS A 413 12.61 -4.96 -54.43
CA LYS A 413 13.71 -5.23 -55.39
C LYS A 413 13.49 -4.33 -56.58
N ARG A 414 14.52 -3.51 -56.91
CA ARG A 414 14.61 -2.77 -58.19
C ARG A 414 14.69 -3.73 -59.35
#